data_17e41e7125cbd8db08073cc34f56069a
#
_entry.id   17e41e7125cbd8db08073cc34f56069a
#
_cell.length_a   1.000
_cell.length_b   1.000
_cell.length_c   1.000
_cell.angle_alpha   90.00
_cell.angle_beta   90.00
_cell.angle_gamma   90.00
#
_symmetry.space_group_name_H-M   'P 1'
#
loop_
_entity.id
_entity.type
_entity.pdbx_description
1 polymer ?
#
loop_
_entity_poly.entity_id
_entity_poly.type
_entity_poly.pdbx_seq_one_letter_code
_entity_poly.pdbx_strand_id
1 'polypeptide(L)'
;TIGYFSQDVGEMAGQSAVAAVMDGVGPVSALSAEMAALEAAMVDPDRAGEMDAIVERYGEVQTRFQELDGYALEARAREVLAGLSFSQERMDGDVGLLSGGWKMRVALARILLMRPDAMLLDEPSNHLDLESLIWLEAFLKAYDGALLMTSHDREFMNRIVGKIVEIDGGTLTTYSGNYD
;
A
#
# COMPACT_ATOMS: atom_id res chain seq x y z
N THR A 1 -10.65 -11.75 4.66
CA THR A 1 -9.49 -10.92 5.12
C THR A 1 -9.97 -9.55 5.57
N ILE A 2 -9.28 -8.94 6.56
CA ILE A 2 -9.57 -7.60 7.06
C ILE A 2 -8.28 -6.77 6.93
N GLY A 3 -8.37 -5.61 6.29
CA GLY A 3 -7.32 -4.61 6.23
C GLY A 3 -7.61 -3.48 7.24
N TYR A 4 -6.63 -3.14 8.06
CA TYR A 4 -6.74 -2.05 9.01
C TYR A 4 -5.66 -1.00 8.76
N PHE A 5 -6.07 0.21 8.50
CA PHE A 5 -5.21 1.38 8.38
C PHE A 5 -5.36 2.26 9.62
N SER A 6 -4.27 2.45 10.33
CA SER A 6 -4.18 3.37 11.48
C SER A 6 -3.05 4.38 11.27
N GLN A 7 -3.03 5.39 12.12
CA GLN A 7 -2.00 6.44 12.08
C GLN A 7 -0.61 5.97 12.58
N ASP A 8 -0.49 4.75 13.11
CA ASP A 8 0.78 4.14 13.48
C ASP A 8 1.26 3.24 12.33
N VAL A 9 2.28 3.69 11.63
CA VAL A 9 2.77 3.02 10.40
C VAL A 9 3.99 2.13 10.61
N GLY A 10 4.51 2.03 11.84
CA GLY A 10 5.70 1.23 12.13
C GLY A 10 6.97 1.71 11.40
N GLU A 11 8.05 0.95 11.55
CA GLU A 11 9.31 1.21 10.83
C GLU A 11 9.30 0.47 9.49
N MET A 12 9.57 1.20 8.39
CA MET A 12 9.65 0.67 7.02
C MET A 12 10.97 1.06 6.34
N ALA A 13 12.04 1.27 7.13
CA ALA A 13 13.33 1.69 6.60
C ALA A 13 14.04 0.55 5.86
N GLY A 14 14.89 0.90 4.88
CA GLY A 14 15.75 -0.03 4.17
C GLY A 14 15.10 -0.74 2.98
N GLN A 15 13.92 -0.31 2.54
CA GLN A 15 13.24 -0.84 1.36
C GLN A 15 12.56 0.27 0.55
N SER A 16 12.34 0.02 -0.74
CA SER A 16 11.61 0.96 -1.59
C SER A 16 10.13 1.07 -1.22
N ALA A 17 9.48 2.17 -1.60
CA ALA A 17 8.05 2.33 -1.36
C ALA A 17 7.23 1.24 -2.06
N VAL A 18 7.63 0.83 -3.27
CA VAL A 18 6.98 -0.31 -3.98
C VAL A 18 7.12 -1.60 -3.19
N ALA A 19 8.33 -1.92 -2.71
CA ALA A 19 8.56 -3.12 -1.91
C ALA A 19 7.73 -3.09 -0.60
N ALA A 20 7.71 -1.94 0.08
CA ALA A 20 6.92 -1.75 1.31
C ALA A 20 5.41 -1.92 1.09
N VAL A 21 4.88 -1.49 -0.06
CA VAL A 21 3.47 -1.68 -0.41
C VAL A 21 3.16 -3.14 -0.73
N MET A 22 4.07 -3.84 -1.41
CA MET A 22 3.93 -5.27 -1.70
C MET A 22 4.12 -6.16 -0.48
N ASP A 23 4.79 -5.64 0.57
CA ASP A 23 5.08 -6.35 1.80
C ASP A 23 3.79 -6.66 2.59
N GLY A 24 3.29 -7.79 2.59
CA GLY A 24 2.00 -8.22 3.16
C GLY A 24 1.08 -8.87 2.14
N VAL A 25 1.47 -8.88 0.87
CA VAL A 25 0.74 -9.61 -0.19
C VAL A 25 1.40 -10.98 -0.43
N GLY A 26 1.51 -11.77 0.63
CA GLY A 26 1.93 -13.18 0.55
C GLY A 26 3.39 -13.41 0.13
N PRO A 27 3.72 -14.56 -0.48
CA PRO A 27 5.09 -14.97 -0.79
C PRO A 27 5.78 -14.13 -1.87
N VAL A 28 5.04 -13.34 -2.64
CA VAL A 28 5.57 -12.47 -3.70
C VAL A 28 6.49 -11.40 -3.12
N SER A 29 6.18 -10.88 -1.93
CA SER A 29 7.00 -9.89 -1.24
C SER A 29 8.41 -10.43 -0.92
N ALA A 30 8.50 -11.62 -0.37
CA ALA A 30 9.79 -12.25 -0.04
C ALA A 30 10.64 -12.48 -1.30
N LEU A 31 10.02 -12.92 -2.40
CA LEU A 31 10.71 -13.12 -3.68
C LEU A 31 11.20 -11.80 -4.28
N SER A 32 10.41 -10.73 -4.19
CA SER A 32 10.81 -9.39 -4.64
C SER A 32 12.03 -8.89 -3.85
N ALA A 33 12.02 -9.05 -2.53
CA ALA A 33 13.14 -8.67 -1.68
C ALA A 33 14.41 -9.49 -1.99
N GLU A 34 14.27 -10.81 -2.24
CA GLU A 34 15.36 -11.67 -2.61
C GLU A 34 15.94 -11.31 -3.98
N MET A 35 15.10 -10.99 -4.97
CA MET A 35 15.56 -10.49 -6.28
C MET A 35 16.41 -9.23 -6.14
N ALA A 36 15.93 -8.24 -5.39
CA ALA A 36 16.65 -6.99 -5.15
C ALA A 36 18.01 -7.23 -4.44
N ALA A 37 18.06 -8.14 -3.48
CA ALA A 37 19.29 -8.50 -2.79
C ALA A 37 20.31 -9.20 -3.74
N LEU A 38 19.83 -10.06 -4.63
CA LEU A 38 20.66 -10.73 -5.63
C LEU A 38 21.17 -9.74 -6.69
N GLU A 39 20.34 -8.79 -7.14
CA GLU A 39 20.76 -7.71 -8.05
C GLU A 39 21.86 -6.84 -7.42
N ALA A 40 21.72 -6.48 -6.15
CA ALA A 40 22.78 -5.77 -5.42
C ALA A 40 24.07 -6.59 -5.31
N ALA A 41 23.95 -7.90 -5.09
CA ALA A 41 25.10 -8.81 -5.02
C ALA A 41 25.83 -8.97 -6.37
N MET A 42 25.11 -8.89 -7.50
CA MET A 42 25.72 -8.96 -8.84
C MET A 42 26.65 -7.78 -9.15
N VAL A 43 26.41 -6.62 -8.54
CA VAL A 43 27.23 -5.41 -8.75
C VAL A 43 28.28 -5.21 -7.66
N ASP A 44 28.34 -6.09 -6.67
CA ASP A 44 29.31 -6.05 -5.57
C ASP A 44 30.65 -6.69 -6.02
N PRO A 45 31.77 -5.92 -6.10
CA PRO A 45 33.04 -6.42 -6.50
C PRO A 45 33.60 -7.52 -5.59
N ASP A 46 33.28 -7.50 -4.31
CA ASP A 46 33.75 -8.46 -3.32
C ASP A 46 33.10 -9.84 -3.49
N ARG A 47 31.99 -9.90 -4.24
CA ARG A 47 31.24 -11.13 -4.53
C ARG A 47 31.45 -11.67 -5.96
N ALA A 48 32.39 -11.14 -6.70
CA ALA A 48 32.65 -11.55 -8.08
C ALA A 48 32.92 -13.07 -8.23
N GLY A 49 33.53 -13.72 -7.22
CA GLY A 49 33.75 -15.16 -7.20
C GLY A 49 32.49 -16.03 -7.03
N GLU A 50 31.36 -15.44 -6.66
CA GLU A 50 30.09 -16.12 -6.47
C GLU A 50 29.10 -15.88 -7.63
N MET A 51 29.50 -15.19 -8.69
CA MET A 51 28.62 -14.69 -9.75
C MET A 51 27.74 -15.77 -10.37
N ASP A 52 28.31 -16.94 -10.68
CA ASP A 52 27.55 -18.03 -11.31
C ASP A 52 26.41 -18.51 -10.40
N ALA A 53 26.67 -18.67 -9.10
CA ALA A 53 25.66 -19.09 -8.12
C ALA A 53 24.59 -17.99 -7.90
N ILE A 54 24.99 -16.71 -7.92
CA ILE A 54 24.06 -15.57 -7.78
C ILE A 54 23.11 -15.52 -8.98
N VAL A 55 23.64 -15.67 -10.20
CA VAL A 55 22.84 -15.65 -11.44
C VAL A 55 21.89 -16.84 -11.51
N GLU A 56 22.35 -18.05 -11.14
CA GLU A 56 21.49 -19.25 -11.08
C GLU A 56 20.34 -19.03 -10.09
N ARG A 57 20.65 -18.56 -8.88
CA ARG A 57 19.63 -18.27 -7.86
C ARG A 57 18.65 -17.18 -8.29
N TYR A 58 19.13 -16.11 -8.94
CA TYR A 58 18.29 -15.07 -9.49
C TYR A 58 17.27 -15.63 -10.49
N GLY A 59 17.71 -16.51 -11.40
CA GLY A 59 16.84 -17.16 -12.38
C GLY A 59 15.73 -18.01 -11.75
N GLU A 60 16.04 -18.75 -10.68
CA GLU A 60 15.05 -19.53 -9.93
C GLU A 60 14.01 -18.63 -9.26
N VAL A 61 14.48 -17.59 -8.55
CA VAL A 61 13.61 -16.64 -7.83
C VAL A 61 12.73 -15.86 -8.80
N GLN A 62 13.30 -15.40 -9.92
CA GLN A 62 12.57 -14.70 -10.97
C GLN A 62 11.46 -15.57 -11.57
N THR A 63 11.77 -16.85 -11.86
CA THR A 63 10.77 -17.80 -12.37
C THR A 63 9.61 -17.94 -11.39
N ARG A 64 9.92 -18.10 -10.10
CA ARG A 64 8.92 -18.23 -9.06
C ARG A 64 8.10 -16.95 -8.87
N PHE A 65 8.73 -15.80 -8.96
CA PHE A 65 8.06 -14.49 -8.92
C PHE A 65 7.08 -14.35 -10.09
N GLN A 66 7.48 -14.76 -11.28
CA GLN A 66 6.62 -14.74 -12.47
C GLN A 66 5.44 -15.72 -12.36
N GLU A 67 5.65 -16.94 -11.86
CA GLU A 67 4.58 -17.93 -11.62
C GLU A 67 3.49 -17.43 -10.66
N LEU A 68 3.85 -16.52 -9.74
CA LEU A 68 2.96 -15.90 -8.77
C LEU A 68 2.39 -14.54 -9.23
N ASP A 69 2.48 -14.23 -10.53
CA ASP A 69 2.05 -12.94 -11.09
C ASP A 69 2.69 -11.71 -10.43
N GLY A 70 3.93 -11.84 -9.95
CA GLY A 70 4.64 -10.82 -9.21
C GLY A 70 4.78 -9.49 -9.96
N TYR A 71 5.04 -9.54 -11.26
CA TYR A 71 5.12 -8.33 -12.10
C TYR A 71 3.77 -7.61 -12.23
N ALA A 72 2.66 -8.36 -12.29
CA ALA A 72 1.33 -7.75 -12.30
C ALA A 72 0.98 -7.13 -10.95
N LEU A 73 1.44 -7.72 -9.84
CA LEU A 73 1.29 -7.17 -8.51
C LEU A 73 2.12 -5.89 -8.34
N GLU A 74 3.37 -5.89 -8.81
CA GLU A 74 4.23 -4.70 -8.79
C GLU A 74 3.62 -3.55 -9.62
N ALA A 75 3.10 -3.85 -10.81
CA ALA A 75 2.44 -2.84 -11.63
C ALA A 75 1.23 -2.23 -10.91
N ARG A 76 0.43 -3.03 -10.21
CA ARG A 76 -0.68 -2.55 -9.39
C ARG A 76 -0.21 -1.74 -8.18
N ALA A 77 0.88 -2.14 -7.54
CA ALA A 77 1.47 -1.36 -6.44
C ALA A 77 1.91 0.04 -6.92
N ARG A 78 2.56 0.12 -8.08
CA ARG A 78 2.96 1.39 -8.71
C ARG A 78 1.74 2.25 -9.10
N GLU A 79 0.68 1.64 -9.61
CA GLU A 79 -0.58 2.34 -9.93
C GLU A 79 -1.22 2.96 -8.68
N VAL A 80 -1.30 2.21 -7.58
CA VAL A 80 -1.82 2.72 -6.30
C VAL A 80 -0.95 3.86 -5.76
N LEU A 81 0.38 3.70 -5.78
CA LEU A 81 1.31 4.75 -5.36
C LEU A 81 1.21 6.00 -6.23
N ALA A 82 1.07 5.85 -7.56
CA ALA A 82 0.87 6.98 -8.48
C ALA A 82 -0.42 7.73 -8.14
N GLY A 83 -1.51 7.01 -7.84
CA GLY A 83 -2.77 7.60 -7.38
C GLY A 83 -2.64 8.38 -6.08
N LEU A 84 -1.68 8.02 -5.23
CA LEU A 84 -1.33 8.75 -4.00
C LEU A 84 -0.19 9.77 -4.22
N SER A 85 0.00 10.23 -5.46
CA SER A 85 0.95 11.30 -5.87
C SER A 85 2.44 10.95 -5.69
N PHE A 86 2.81 9.66 -5.68
CA PHE A 86 4.22 9.27 -5.71
C PHE A 86 4.81 9.45 -7.11
N SER A 87 5.96 10.13 -7.21
CA SER A 87 6.80 10.09 -8.41
C SER A 87 7.53 8.76 -8.52
N GLN A 88 7.99 8.39 -9.73
CA GLN A 88 8.79 7.17 -9.93
C GLN A 88 10.02 7.13 -9.01
N GLU A 89 10.72 8.25 -8.88
CA GLU A 89 11.88 8.37 -8.00
C GLU A 89 11.54 8.04 -6.53
N ARG A 90 10.38 8.51 -6.03
CA ARG A 90 9.93 8.19 -4.68
C ARG A 90 9.45 6.76 -4.53
N MET A 91 8.89 6.16 -5.57
CA MET A 91 8.46 4.76 -5.57
C MET A 91 9.65 3.82 -5.38
N ASP A 92 10.77 4.15 -6.02
CA ASP A 92 12.00 3.34 -5.99
C ASP A 92 12.96 3.73 -4.84
N GLY A 93 12.69 4.88 -4.19
CA GLY A 93 13.47 5.39 -3.05
C GLY A 93 13.15 4.71 -1.72
N ASP A 94 14.10 4.79 -0.77
CA ASP A 94 13.95 4.25 0.58
C ASP A 94 12.83 4.96 1.36
N VAL A 95 11.86 4.18 1.83
CA VAL A 95 10.75 4.68 2.68
C VAL A 95 11.28 5.30 3.97
N GLY A 96 12.40 4.84 4.50
CA GLY A 96 13.04 5.40 5.70
C GLY A 96 13.31 6.90 5.60
N LEU A 97 13.62 7.39 4.39
CA LEU A 97 13.94 8.79 4.10
C LEU A 97 12.70 9.67 3.90
N LEU A 98 11.50 9.09 3.82
CA LEU A 98 10.27 9.82 3.62
C LEU A 98 9.80 10.51 4.92
N SER A 99 9.10 11.64 4.76
CA SER A 99 8.40 12.26 5.89
C SER A 99 7.23 11.40 6.40
N GLY A 100 6.75 11.66 7.62
CA GLY A 100 5.64 10.92 8.22
C GLY A 100 4.40 10.86 7.33
N GLY A 101 4.01 11.97 6.68
CA GLY A 101 2.86 11.99 5.77
C GLY A 101 3.04 11.09 4.54
N TRP A 102 4.25 10.99 4.00
CA TRP A 102 4.55 10.06 2.90
C TRP A 102 4.57 8.60 3.37
N LYS A 103 5.09 8.32 4.56
CA LYS A 103 5.01 6.97 5.16
C LYS A 103 3.56 6.54 5.40
N MET A 104 2.68 7.47 5.81
CA MET A 104 1.25 7.22 5.92
C MET A 104 0.62 6.83 4.57
N ARG A 105 0.99 7.52 3.48
CA ARG A 105 0.52 7.16 2.14
C ARG A 105 1.00 5.76 1.71
N VAL A 106 2.23 5.36 2.06
CA VAL A 106 2.73 4.00 1.80
C VAL A 106 1.90 2.96 2.57
N ALA A 107 1.60 3.21 3.85
CA ALA A 107 0.77 2.31 4.66
C ALA A 107 -0.66 2.21 4.11
N LEU A 108 -1.26 3.31 3.66
CA LEU A 108 -2.55 3.31 2.99
C LEU A 108 -2.49 2.51 1.69
N ALA A 109 -1.49 2.76 0.83
CA ALA A 109 -1.29 2.04 -0.42
C ALA A 109 -1.21 0.52 -0.22
N ARG A 110 -0.55 0.06 0.85
CA ARG A 110 -0.45 -1.35 1.23
C ARG A 110 -1.83 -1.98 1.45
N ILE A 111 -2.72 -1.32 2.19
CA ILE A 111 -4.09 -1.81 2.44
C ILE A 111 -4.91 -1.80 1.15
N LEU A 112 -4.80 -0.75 0.34
CA LEU A 112 -5.52 -0.64 -0.92
C LEU A 112 -5.09 -1.72 -1.92
N LEU A 113 -3.78 -2.06 -1.99
CA LEU A 113 -3.25 -3.12 -2.84
C LEU A 113 -3.77 -4.51 -2.44
N MET A 114 -3.87 -4.77 -1.13
CA MET A 114 -4.36 -6.06 -0.61
C MET A 114 -5.81 -6.35 -1.00
N ARG A 115 -6.64 -5.34 -1.22
CA ARG A 115 -8.08 -5.45 -1.51
C ARG A 115 -8.77 -6.48 -0.59
N PRO A 116 -8.69 -6.34 0.74
CA PRO A 116 -9.28 -7.29 1.69
C PRO A 116 -10.81 -7.34 1.55
N ASP A 117 -11.47 -8.34 2.15
CA ASP A 117 -12.95 -8.42 2.16
C ASP A 117 -13.58 -7.26 2.95
N ALA A 118 -12.87 -6.72 3.93
CA ALA A 118 -13.27 -5.54 4.69
C ALA A 118 -12.09 -4.61 4.95
N MET A 119 -12.28 -3.31 4.74
CA MET A 119 -11.32 -2.25 5.09
C MET A 119 -11.81 -1.45 6.29
N LEU A 120 -10.93 -1.26 7.26
CA LEU A 120 -11.10 -0.36 8.38
C LEU A 120 -10.10 0.79 8.20
N LEU A 121 -10.57 1.99 7.89
CA LEU A 121 -9.73 3.14 7.58
C LEU A 121 -9.93 4.26 8.62
N ASP A 122 -8.88 4.57 9.38
CA ASP A 122 -8.91 5.64 10.37
C ASP A 122 -8.31 6.92 9.77
N GLU A 123 -9.17 7.92 9.51
CA GLU A 123 -8.82 9.22 8.91
C GLU A 123 -7.96 9.10 7.63
N PRO A 124 -8.38 8.33 6.61
CA PRO A 124 -7.54 8.06 5.42
C PRO A 124 -7.30 9.29 4.55
N SER A 125 -8.10 10.35 4.69
CA SER A 125 -7.93 11.62 3.98
C SER A 125 -6.82 12.50 4.54
N ASN A 126 -6.34 12.24 5.77
CA ASN A 126 -5.28 13.01 6.37
C ASN A 126 -3.98 12.89 5.57
N HIS A 127 -3.26 14.00 5.45
CA HIS A 127 -1.98 14.09 4.72
C HIS A 127 -2.06 13.86 3.20
N LEU A 128 -3.27 13.78 2.61
CA LEU A 128 -3.46 13.71 1.17
C LEU A 128 -3.62 15.12 0.56
N ASP A 129 -3.01 15.30 -0.61
CA ASP A 129 -3.34 16.44 -1.47
C ASP A 129 -4.65 16.17 -2.22
N LEU A 130 -5.17 17.22 -2.88
CA LEU A 130 -6.46 17.14 -3.56
C LEU A 130 -6.50 16.05 -4.63
N GLU A 131 -5.42 15.86 -5.38
CA GLU A 131 -5.34 14.86 -6.44
C GLU A 131 -5.41 13.45 -5.87
N SER A 132 -4.63 13.16 -4.81
CA SER A 132 -4.68 11.89 -4.09
C SER A 132 -6.05 11.64 -3.46
N LEU A 133 -6.71 12.69 -2.95
CA LEU A 133 -8.04 12.57 -2.35
C LEU A 133 -9.10 12.19 -3.38
N ILE A 134 -9.09 12.83 -4.55
CA ILE A 134 -10.00 12.52 -5.67
C ILE A 134 -9.77 11.08 -6.15
N TRP A 135 -8.51 10.68 -6.29
CA TRP A 135 -8.17 9.32 -6.69
C TRP A 135 -8.65 8.29 -5.65
N LEU A 136 -8.40 8.55 -4.34
CA LEU A 136 -8.84 7.65 -3.26
C LEU A 136 -10.37 7.53 -3.22
N GLU A 137 -11.10 8.63 -3.42
CA GLU A 137 -12.57 8.63 -3.52
C GLU A 137 -13.04 7.69 -4.64
N ALA A 138 -12.45 7.81 -5.84
CA ALA A 138 -12.78 6.96 -6.96
C ALA A 138 -12.45 5.48 -6.68
N PHE A 139 -11.31 5.21 -6.05
CA PHE A 139 -10.91 3.87 -5.65
C PHE A 139 -11.89 3.24 -4.67
N LEU A 140 -12.27 3.96 -3.60
CA LEU A 140 -13.17 3.47 -2.56
C LEU A 140 -14.60 3.25 -3.09
N LYS A 141 -15.06 4.08 -4.04
CA LYS A 141 -16.35 3.86 -4.73
C LYS A 141 -16.37 2.60 -5.59
N ALA A 142 -15.24 2.22 -6.16
CA ALA A 142 -15.08 1.02 -6.98
C ALA A 142 -14.71 -0.24 -6.16
N TYR A 143 -14.61 -0.10 -4.85
CA TYR A 143 -14.27 -1.22 -3.97
C TYR A 143 -15.53 -2.01 -3.60
N ASP A 144 -15.51 -3.33 -3.89
CA ASP A 144 -16.66 -4.23 -3.71
C ASP A 144 -16.79 -4.81 -2.30
N GLY A 145 -15.77 -4.63 -1.44
CA GLY A 145 -15.76 -5.12 -0.07
C GLY A 145 -16.49 -4.21 0.92
N ALA A 146 -16.52 -4.62 2.18
CA ALA A 146 -17.07 -3.80 3.25
C ALA A 146 -16.08 -2.67 3.63
N LEU A 147 -16.58 -1.45 3.77
CA LEU A 147 -15.79 -0.30 4.18
C LEU A 147 -16.35 0.30 5.48
N LEU A 148 -15.50 0.40 6.50
CA LEU A 148 -15.75 1.19 7.69
C LEU A 148 -14.63 2.23 7.80
N MET A 149 -15.00 3.51 7.87
CA MET A 149 -13.99 4.57 7.99
C MET A 149 -14.42 5.65 8.97
N THR A 150 -13.43 6.29 9.59
CA THR A 150 -13.60 7.57 10.27
C THR A 150 -13.09 8.70 9.37
N SER A 151 -13.70 9.86 9.44
CA SER A 151 -13.16 11.08 8.81
C SER A 151 -13.80 12.32 9.43
N HIS A 152 -13.03 13.40 9.49
CA HIS A 152 -13.53 14.74 9.80
C HIS A 152 -13.97 15.51 8.55
N ASP A 153 -13.65 15.00 7.35
CA ASP A 153 -14.08 15.57 6.08
C ASP A 153 -15.47 15.04 5.68
N ARG A 154 -16.49 15.85 5.95
CA ARG A 154 -17.89 15.50 5.65
C ARG A 154 -18.13 15.36 4.16
N GLU A 155 -17.52 16.21 3.33
CA GLU A 155 -17.71 16.15 1.89
C GLU A 155 -17.12 14.85 1.30
N PHE A 156 -15.93 14.45 1.78
CA PHE A 156 -15.32 13.18 1.40
C PHE A 156 -16.22 12.00 1.81
N MET A 157 -16.70 11.99 3.06
CA MET A 157 -17.60 10.93 3.52
C MET A 157 -18.90 10.89 2.71
N ASN A 158 -19.56 12.02 2.48
CA ASN A 158 -20.83 12.09 1.75
C ASN A 158 -20.75 11.48 0.34
N ARG A 159 -19.58 11.52 -0.27
CA ARG A 159 -19.37 10.98 -1.62
C ARG A 159 -19.18 9.46 -1.65
N ILE A 160 -18.86 8.83 -0.50
CA ILE A 160 -18.46 7.42 -0.42
C ILE A 160 -19.47 6.60 0.37
N VAL A 161 -19.94 7.11 1.53
CA VAL A 161 -20.72 6.31 2.48
C VAL A 161 -22.19 6.30 2.16
N GLY A 162 -22.84 5.15 2.40
CA GLY A 162 -24.29 4.98 2.35
C GLY A 162 -24.93 4.79 3.73
N LYS A 163 -24.13 4.85 4.80
CA LYS A 163 -24.56 4.68 6.18
C LYS A 163 -23.62 5.40 7.13
N ILE A 164 -24.16 6.03 8.15
CA ILE A 164 -23.38 6.70 9.20
C ILE A 164 -23.70 6.06 10.54
N VAL A 165 -22.68 5.88 11.37
CA VAL A 165 -22.80 5.43 12.76
C VAL A 165 -22.25 6.53 13.65
N GLU A 166 -23.13 7.11 14.46
CA GLU A 166 -22.77 8.11 15.46
C GLU A 166 -22.51 7.44 16.80
N ILE A 167 -21.46 7.90 17.47
CA ILE A 167 -21.10 7.46 18.82
C ILE A 167 -21.32 8.66 19.75
N ASP A 168 -22.33 8.63 20.58
CA ASP A 168 -22.60 9.66 21.58
C ASP A 168 -22.89 9.04 22.94
N GLY A 169 -22.20 9.50 23.99
CA GLY A 169 -22.40 9.05 25.37
C GLY A 169 -22.33 7.53 25.58
N GLY A 170 -21.54 6.80 24.74
CA GLY A 170 -21.43 5.35 24.78
C GLY A 170 -22.57 4.62 24.05
N THR A 171 -23.46 5.33 23.38
CA THR A 171 -24.54 4.78 22.56
C THR A 171 -24.19 4.87 21.08
N LEU A 172 -24.51 3.82 20.31
CA LEU A 172 -24.36 3.78 18.86
C LEU A 172 -25.71 4.04 18.21
N THR A 173 -25.78 5.07 17.38
CA THR A 173 -26.96 5.37 16.56
C THR A 173 -26.60 5.24 15.09
N THR A 174 -27.39 4.49 14.33
CA THR A 174 -27.16 4.24 12.91
C THR A 174 -28.15 5.02 12.06
N TYR A 175 -27.63 5.74 11.07
CA TYR A 175 -28.40 6.48 10.08
C TYR A 175 -28.15 5.87 8.69
N SER A 176 -29.25 5.68 7.93
CA SER A 176 -29.16 5.27 6.52
C SER A 176 -29.06 6.52 5.67
N GLY A 177 -28.08 6.55 4.76
CA GLY A 177 -27.76 7.71 3.93
C GLY A 177 -26.40 8.32 4.28
N ASN A 178 -26.17 9.49 3.73
CA ASN A 178 -25.00 10.32 4.01
C ASN A 178 -25.34 11.42 5.04
N TYR A 179 -24.52 12.48 5.15
CA TYR A 179 -24.72 13.59 6.08
C TYR A 179 -25.84 14.58 5.65
N ASP A 180 -26.31 14.52 4.39
CA ASP A 180 -27.33 15.43 3.84
C ASP A 180 -28.77 14.94 4.10
#